data_d65b8514deba1421138e84d1a7b06d59
#
_entry.id   d65b8514deba1421138e84d1a7b06d59
#
_cell.length_a   1.000
_cell.length_b   1.000
_cell.length_c   1.000
_cell.angle_alpha   90.00
_cell.angle_beta   90.00
_cell.angle_gamma   90.00
#
_symmetry.space_group_name_H-M   'P 1'
#
loop_
_entity.id
_entity.type
_entity.pdbx_description
1 polymer ?
#
loop_
_entity_poly.entity_id
_entity_poly.type
_entity_poly.pdbx_seq_one_letter_code
_entity_poly.pdbx_strand_id
1 'polypeptide(L)'
;MEKKLTLNEFSKPSYEDWKAAAVETLKGAPFEKKLFTKTPEGILVEPIYDGVAPDAAIPGFFPYTRGISAAPQPWLVAQETSAGCAGKYNKVLQAAIERGQTAVSVKFKGTGVCGGLKELSVEAVKTALEGADFSTLALFIDGGNEPAKVYDTVGKAIKELGGNDRAIPGAITIDPIGVLLQNGALPKTLETLYAEMADVTKRSQPCFRTVGVNAAIYANAGATAVQELGYALATAVEYLRALTAAGFDIDTVARKVRFTLAMGGDFFMSIAKVRALRSLWASIVKACGGDDESCKAHIHATTTRWNKSSLDIYVNMLRSTTEATAAVLANVESLTIEPFDAAARKADDFSRRIAQNLHIILRDECQFDKVLDPAGGSPYVESLTAQLAEKAYVLFQDVEKAGGMAAAVLAGTPQAAVAAVHADKMKQLEQRRMTLVGVNVYANPVEKPLEKRECCCSKKAEEKAEKQACCCCCNEVAVAVSAPKLEQVRAAEPFEKMRNAVWAAEKRPQIFLANMGPVRQHKARADFSTGFFDVGGFEILSNAGFKDVPAAAEAALASSAEIVVICSTDDTYPKIVPALTQAIKAAKPQTQVVLAGYPTDYVEAFKAAGVDEFIHIKANCYAVNKALLAKVGINA
;
A
#
# COMPACT_ATOMS: atom_id res chain seq x y z
N MET A 1 35.86 -38.73 28.62
CA MET A 1 35.69 -38.52 27.16
C MET A 1 34.32 -37.93 26.96
N GLU A 2 34.23 -36.62 26.78
CA GLU A 2 32.98 -35.99 26.40
C GLU A 2 32.64 -36.42 24.97
N LYS A 3 31.52 -37.13 24.79
CA LYS A 3 30.96 -37.40 23.49
C LYS A 3 30.57 -36.06 22.86
N LYS A 4 31.36 -35.55 21.91
CA LYS A 4 30.92 -34.45 21.07
C LYS A 4 29.62 -34.89 20.36
N LEU A 5 28.54 -34.23 20.70
CA LEU A 5 27.29 -34.32 19.92
C LEU A 5 27.61 -33.89 18.50
N THR A 6 27.56 -34.82 17.56
CA THR A 6 27.64 -34.52 16.13
C THR A 6 26.25 -34.62 15.53
N LEU A 7 25.81 -33.57 14.84
CA LEU A 7 24.53 -33.56 14.10
C LEU A 7 24.63 -34.35 12.78
N ASN A 8 25.76 -35.07 12.55
CA ASN A 8 26.02 -35.80 11.30
C ASN A 8 25.54 -37.26 11.32
N GLU A 9 24.70 -37.64 12.29
CA GLU A 9 24.15 -39.00 12.40
C GLU A 9 23.07 -39.30 11.32
N PHE A 10 22.48 -38.24 10.71
CA PHE A 10 21.51 -38.36 9.65
C PHE A 10 22.11 -37.91 8.32
N SER A 11 21.87 -38.68 7.26
CA SER A 11 22.19 -38.26 5.90
C SER A 11 21.38 -37.01 5.53
N LYS A 12 22.05 -36.00 5.01
CA LYS A 12 21.36 -34.80 4.51
C LYS A 12 20.62 -35.20 3.22
N PRO A 13 19.28 -35.17 3.19
CA PRO A 13 18.53 -35.45 1.96
C PRO A 13 18.85 -34.41 0.89
N SER A 14 18.90 -34.84 -0.36
CA SER A 14 19.01 -33.93 -1.51
C SER A 14 17.66 -33.24 -1.79
N TYR A 15 17.70 -32.17 -2.57
CA TYR A 15 16.47 -31.54 -3.08
C TYR A 15 15.60 -32.55 -3.85
N GLU A 16 16.22 -33.43 -4.63
CA GLU A 16 15.49 -34.45 -5.42
C GLU A 16 14.82 -35.50 -4.52
N ASP A 17 15.47 -35.92 -3.43
CA ASP A 17 14.86 -36.83 -2.45
C ASP A 17 13.64 -36.19 -1.78
N TRP A 18 13.78 -34.91 -1.36
CA TRP A 18 12.67 -34.14 -0.80
C TRP A 18 11.52 -33.98 -1.82
N LYS A 19 11.84 -33.64 -3.07
CA LYS A 19 10.86 -33.47 -4.16
C LYS A 19 10.11 -34.77 -4.44
N ALA A 20 10.83 -35.90 -4.48
CA ALA A 20 10.21 -37.21 -4.67
C ALA A 20 9.17 -37.51 -3.57
N ALA A 21 9.56 -37.32 -2.30
CA ALA A 21 8.65 -37.50 -1.17
C ALA A 21 7.46 -36.52 -1.22
N ALA A 22 7.67 -35.26 -1.58
CA ALA A 22 6.60 -34.29 -1.75
C ALA A 22 5.62 -34.68 -2.87
N VAL A 23 6.12 -35.16 -4.00
CA VAL A 23 5.28 -35.64 -5.13
C VAL A 23 4.44 -36.83 -4.71
N GLU A 24 4.97 -37.76 -3.94
CA GLU A 24 4.23 -38.90 -3.40
C GLU A 24 3.05 -38.45 -2.52
N THR A 25 3.27 -37.46 -1.64
CA THR A 25 2.20 -36.91 -0.77
C THR A 25 1.10 -36.20 -1.55
N LEU A 26 1.37 -35.70 -2.75
CA LEU A 26 0.40 -35.00 -3.60
C LEU A 26 -0.59 -35.94 -4.33
N LYS A 27 -0.41 -37.29 -4.24
CA LYS A 27 -1.33 -38.30 -4.78
C LYS A 27 -1.72 -38.01 -6.23
N GLY A 28 -0.75 -37.69 -7.08
CA GLY A 28 -0.93 -37.43 -8.52
C GLY A 28 -1.31 -35.99 -8.89
N ALA A 29 -1.46 -35.09 -7.93
CA ALA A 29 -1.65 -33.67 -8.25
C ALA A 29 -0.32 -33.05 -8.78
N PRO A 30 -0.35 -32.15 -9.79
CA PRO A 30 0.85 -31.55 -10.35
C PRO A 30 1.64 -30.75 -9.31
N PHE A 31 2.92 -31.09 -9.13
CA PHE A 31 3.83 -30.53 -8.13
C PHE A 31 3.90 -29.00 -8.18
N GLU A 32 4.27 -28.42 -9.33
CA GLU A 32 4.40 -26.98 -9.48
C GLU A 32 3.09 -26.23 -9.23
N LYS A 33 1.98 -26.75 -9.76
CA LYS A 33 0.66 -26.13 -9.60
C LYS A 33 0.18 -26.09 -8.16
N LYS A 34 0.64 -27.01 -7.31
CA LYS A 34 0.20 -27.15 -5.93
C LYS A 34 1.12 -26.48 -4.93
N LEU A 35 2.41 -26.48 -5.18
CA LEU A 35 3.40 -26.04 -4.20
C LEU A 35 4.07 -24.71 -4.55
N PHE A 36 4.13 -24.32 -5.83
CA PHE A 36 4.64 -23.02 -6.21
C PHE A 36 3.60 -21.93 -6.07
N THR A 37 4.03 -20.77 -5.62
CA THR A 37 3.16 -19.59 -5.51
C THR A 37 3.59 -18.55 -6.55
N LYS A 38 2.68 -18.19 -7.46
CA LYS A 38 2.93 -17.12 -8.42
C LYS A 38 2.56 -15.78 -7.81
N THR A 39 3.53 -14.87 -7.70
CA THR A 39 3.31 -13.51 -7.23
C THR A 39 2.73 -12.59 -8.31
N PRO A 40 2.15 -11.43 -7.97
CA PRO A 40 1.73 -10.41 -8.93
C PRO A 40 2.87 -9.91 -9.84
N GLU A 41 4.12 -9.99 -9.39
CA GLU A 41 5.34 -9.67 -10.13
C GLU A 41 5.67 -10.73 -11.21
N GLY A 42 4.94 -11.83 -11.22
CA GLY A 42 5.23 -12.98 -12.09
C GLY A 42 6.45 -13.78 -11.64
N ILE A 43 6.85 -13.64 -10.37
CA ILE A 43 7.88 -14.46 -9.72
C ILE A 43 7.21 -15.75 -9.23
N LEU A 44 7.85 -16.89 -9.46
CA LEU A 44 7.44 -18.17 -8.92
C LEU A 44 8.21 -18.41 -7.62
N VAL A 45 7.51 -18.32 -6.50
CA VAL A 45 8.06 -18.66 -5.20
C VAL A 45 8.01 -20.18 -5.03
N GLU A 46 9.18 -20.76 -4.79
CA GLU A 46 9.32 -22.19 -4.56
C GLU A 46 8.92 -22.59 -3.14
N PRO A 47 8.50 -23.83 -2.91
CA PRO A 47 8.10 -24.30 -1.60
C PRO A 47 9.28 -24.45 -0.62
N ILE A 48 10.51 -24.57 -1.11
CA ILE A 48 11.74 -24.70 -0.33
C ILE A 48 12.92 -24.08 -1.08
N TYR A 49 13.84 -23.49 -0.34
CA TYR A 49 15.10 -22.94 -0.81
C TYR A 49 16.23 -23.57 0.01
N ASP A 50 16.97 -24.53 -0.55
CA ASP A 50 17.97 -25.34 0.14
C ASP A 50 19.43 -24.93 -0.21
N GLY A 51 19.59 -23.99 -1.14
CA GLY A 51 20.90 -23.52 -1.60
C GLY A 51 21.65 -22.71 -0.53
N VAL A 52 22.98 -22.68 -0.64
CA VAL A 52 23.77 -21.61 -0.03
C VAL A 52 23.52 -20.36 -0.88
N ALA A 53 23.16 -19.25 -0.24
CA ALA A 53 23.05 -17.99 -0.95
C ALA A 53 24.35 -17.71 -1.71
N PRO A 54 24.29 -17.39 -3.02
CA PRO A 54 25.50 -17.02 -3.76
C PRO A 54 26.16 -15.84 -3.03
N ASP A 55 27.48 -15.75 -3.12
CA ASP A 55 28.34 -14.79 -2.38
C ASP A 55 27.62 -13.55 -1.90
N ALA A 56 27.20 -13.58 -0.64
CA ALA A 56 26.36 -12.52 -0.09
C ALA A 56 27.19 -11.23 -0.07
N ALA A 57 26.72 -10.21 -0.78
CA ALA A 57 27.32 -8.88 -0.73
C ALA A 57 27.58 -8.44 0.71
N ILE A 58 28.70 -7.79 0.97
CA ILE A 58 29.05 -7.29 2.30
C ILE A 58 28.35 -5.94 2.52
N PRO A 59 27.70 -5.70 3.68
CA PRO A 59 27.09 -4.40 3.98
C PRO A 59 28.10 -3.25 3.83
N GLY A 60 27.71 -2.16 3.20
CA GLY A 60 28.56 -1.00 2.97
C GLY A 60 29.51 -1.09 1.77
N PHE A 61 29.52 -2.23 1.04
CA PHE A 61 30.35 -2.43 -0.16
C PHE A 61 29.49 -2.62 -1.41
N PHE A 62 30.07 -2.25 -2.57
CA PHE A 62 29.44 -2.44 -3.87
C PHE A 62 28.99 -3.90 -4.05
N PRO A 63 27.79 -4.15 -4.57
CA PRO A 63 26.80 -3.24 -5.12
C PRO A 63 25.78 -2.68 -4.07
N TYR A 64 26.12 -2.61 -2.82
CA TYR A 64 25.34 -2.05 -1.70
C TYR A 64 23.98 -2.72 -1.44
N THR A 65 23.77 -3.90 -1.95
CA THR A 65 22.52 -4.68 -1.78
C THR A 65 22.08 -4.76 -0.32
N ARG A 66 23.04 -4.92 0.59
CA ARG A 66 22.82 -5.11 2.03
C ARG A 66 22.89 -3.81 2.87
N GLY A 67 22.91 -2.65 2.21
CA GLY A 67 22.96 -1.33 2.86
C GLY A 67 24.16 -0.50 2.43
N ILE A 68 24.04 0.81 2.57
CA ILE A 68 25.07 1.78 2.16
C ILE A 68 26.15 2.03 3.21
N SER A 69 25.96 1.51 4.44
CA SER A 69 26.90 1.62 5.56
C SER A 69 27.42 0.25 5.97
N ALA A 70 28.69 0.20 6.40
CA ALA A 70 29.31 -0.99 6.98
C ALA A 70 29.00 -1.14 8.49
N ALA A 71 28.45 -0.12 9.12
CA ALA A 71 28.06 -0.13 10.52
C ALA A 71 26.57 0.16 10.68
N PRO A 72 25.88 -0.46 11.66
CA PRO A 72 24.49 -0.15 11.96
C PRO A 72 24.30 1.33 12.25
N GLN A 73 23.22 1.89 11.73
CA GLN A 73 22.83 3.27 11.97
C GLN A 73 21.31 3.34 12.13
N PRO A 74 20.82 4.18 13.08
CA PRO A 74 19.38 4.40 13.20
C PRO A 74 18.87 5.16 11.98
N TRP A 75 17.65 4.77 11.51
CA TRP A 75 16.94 5.52 10.48
C TRP A 75 16.43 6.84 11.01
N LEU A 76 16.28 7.85 10.15
CA LEU A 76 15.64 9.11 10.49
C LEU A 76 14.12 8.90 10.65
N VAL A 77 13.58 9.34 11.78
CA VAL A 77 12.13 9.40 12.05
C VAL A 77 11.57 10.63 11.35
N ALA A 78 10.91 10.43 10.21
CA ALA A 78 10.50 11.49 9.29
C ALA A 78 8.96 11.57 9.17
N GLN A 79 8.27 11.76 10.31
CA GLN A 79 6.82 11.86 10.30
C GLN A 79 6.32 13.13 9.62
N GLU A 80 5.26 13.00 8.81
CA GLU A 80 4.68 14.12 8.10
C GLU A 80 3.75 14.95 9.00
N THR A 81 3.92 16.26 8.95
CA THR A 81 3.02 17.23 9.61
C THR A 81 2.03 17.79 8.60
N SER A 82 0.76 17.43 8.72
CA SER A 82 -0.31 17.79 7.78
C SER A 82 -1.13 19.04 8.17
N ALA A 83 -0.57 19.95 8.95
CA ALA A 83 -1.27 21.16 9.38
C ALA A 83 -1.10 22.29 8.37
N GLY A 84 -2.20 22.93 7.95
CA GLY A 84 -2.17 24.02 6.98
C GLY A 84 -1.91 25.42 7.58
N CYS A 85 -2.03 25.59 8.90
CA CYS A 85 -1.76 26.83 9.61
C CYS A 85 -0.39 26.72 10.30
N ALA A 86 0.47 27.70 10.12
CA ALA A 86 1.86 27.70 10.63
C ALA A 86 1.94 27.48 12.15
N GLY A 87 1.13 28.18 12.96
CA GLY A 87 1.13 28.00 14.40
C GLY A 87 0.61 26.62 14.85
N LYS A 88 -0.32 26.00 14.10
CA LYS A 88 -0.75 24.62 14.38
C LYS A 88 0.31 23.62 13.93
N TYR A 89 0.97 23.91 12.80
CA TYR A 89 2.10 23.12 12.31
C TYR A 89 3.20 23.05 13.37
N ASN A 90 3.58 24.22 13.90
CA ASN A 90 4.61 24.34 14.95
C ASN A 90 4.25 23.50 16.19
N LYS A 91 3.04 23.65 16.72
CA LYS A 91 2.59 22.86 17.88
C LYS A 91 2.70 21.34 17.65
N VAL A 92 2.31 20.87 16.45
CA VAL A 92 2.42 19.45 16.10
C VAL A 92 3.87 19.04 15.96
N LEU A 93 4.71 19.89 15.35
CA LEU A 93 6.13 19.64 15.16
C LEU A 93 6.87 19.56 16.50
N GLN A 94 6.66 20.52 17.41
CA GLN A 94 7.32 20.50 18.71
C GLN A 94 6.96 19.23 19.51
N ALA A 95 5.67 18.88 19.56
CA ALA A 95 5.24 17.63 20.19
C ALA A 95 5.84 16.38 19.52
N ALA A 96 6.10 16.40 18.23
CA ALA A 96 6.74 15.30 17.53
C ALA A 96 8.25 15.23 17.84
N ILE A 97 8.95 16.38 17.91
CA ILE A 97 10.37 16.45 18.29
C ILE A 97 10.56 15.94 19.72
N GLU A 98 9.73 16.38 20.67
CA GLU A 98 9.75 15.89 22.07
C GLU A 98 9.56 14.37 22.16
N ARG A 99 8.89 13.76 21.17
CA ARG A 99 8.65 12.32 21.09
C ARG A 99 9.69 11.59 20.22
N GLY A 100 10.81 12.22 19.87
CA GLY A 100 11.93 11.58 19.18
C GLY A 100 11.90 11.65 17.65
N GLN A 101 11.18 12.60 17.04
CA GLN A 101 11.31 12.90 15.63
C GLN A 101 12.70 13.49 15.32
N THR A 102 13.36 12.98 14.28
CA THR A 102 14.72 13.39 13.90
C THR A 102 14.80 14.05 12.52
N ALA A 103 13.67 14.15 11.81
CA ALA A 103 13.60 14.88 10.54
C ALA A 103 12.29 15.69 10.45
N VAL A 104 12.41 16.94 10.02
CA VAL A 104 11.27 17.85 9.80
C VAL A 104 10.83 17.73 8.35
N SER A 105 9.52 17.55 8.10
CA SER A 105 8.97 17.46 6.75
C SER A 105 8.12 18.68 6.43
N VAL A 106 8.51 19.49 5.43
CA VAL A 106 7.83 20.73 5.02
C VAL A 106 7.23 20.57 3.63
N LYS A 107 5.92 20.82 3.54
CA LYS A 107 5.16 20.83 2.27
C LYS A 107 4.31 22.08 2.19
N PHE A 108 3.98 22.50 0.98
CA PHE A 108 3.14 23.68 0.75
C PHE A 108 1.92 23.33 -0.11
N LYS A 109 0.73 23.71 0.35
CA LYS A 109 -0.49 23.61 -0.43
C LYS A 109 -0.43 24.58 -1.63
N GLY A 110 -0.81 24.12 -2.81
CA GLY A 110 -0.81 24.94 -4.02
C GLY A 110 0.44 24.81 -4.89
N THR A 111 1.46 24.08 -4.42
CA THR A 111 2.63 23.73 -5.24
C THR A 111 2.48 22.39 -5.98
N GLY A 112 1.26 21.93 -6.21
CA GLY A 112 1.01 20.61 -6.83
C GLY A 112 1.13 19.42 -5.86
N VAL A 113 1.33 19.69 -4.57
CA VAL A 113 1.45 18.67 -3.51
C VAL A 113 0.23 18.69 -2.60
N CYS A 114 -0.26 17.53 -2.20
CA CYS A 114 -1.37 17.41 -1.26
C CYS A 114 -0.94 17.73 0.18
N GLY A 115 -1.69 18.62 0.85
CA GLY A 115 -1.46 18.96 2.26
C GLY A 115 -0.39 20.04 2.47
N GLY A 116 0.11 20.15 3.72
CA GLY A 116 1.14 21.11 4.09
C GLY A 116 0.64 22.52 4.42
N LEU A 117 1.58 23.46 4.58
CA LEU A 117 1.32 24.86 4.88
C LEU A 117 0.53 25.53 3.75
N LYS A 118 -0.44 26.37 4.12
CA LYS A 118 -1.30 27.07 3.14
C LYS A 118 -0.57 28.20 2.44
N GLU A 119 0.42 28.78 3.09
CA GLU A 119 1.12 29.97 2.64
C GLU A 119 2.61 29.67 2.44
N LEU A 120 3.10 29.96 1.25
CA LEU A 120 4.52 29.91 0.91
C LEU A 120 5.13 31.29 1.13
N SER A 121 5.40 31.64 2.39
CA SER A 121 6.05 32.89 2.81
C SER A 121 7.10 32.61 3.89
N VAL A 122 8.08 33.48 4.00
CA VAL A 122 9.17 33.38 4.99
C VAL A 122 8.59 33.42 6.40
N GLU A 123 7.64 34.31 6.67
CA GLU A 123 6.99 34.45 7.98
C GLU A 123 6.19 33.17 8.39
N ALA A 124 5.47 32.58 7.44
CA ALA A 124 4.74 31.34 7.71
C ALA A 124 5.70 30.18 8.03
N VAL A 125 6.81 30.08 7.30
CA VAL A 125 7.83 29.04 7.54
C VAL A 125 8.55 29.28 8.86
N LYS A 126 8.92 30.53 9.20
CA LYS A 126 9.50 30.88 10.50
C LYS A 126 8.59 30.45 11.65
N THR A 127 7.32 30.86 11.60
CA THR A 127 6.35 30.46 12.62
C THR A 127 6.18 28.95 12.70
N ALA A 128 6.22 28.24 11.55
CA ALA A 128 6.07 26.79 11.53
C ALA A 128 7.28 26.05 12.11
N LEU A 129 8.48 26.59 11.94
CA LEU A 129 9.76 25.98 12.32
C LEU A 129 10.37 26.56 13.60
N GLU A 130 9.71 27.53 14.24
CA GLU A 130 10.18 28.15 15.49
C GLU A 130 10.48 27.08 16.54
N GLY A 131 11.67 27.17 17.16
CA GLY A 131 12.13 26.24 18.19
C GLY A 131 12.69 24.91 17.65
N ALA A 132 12.75 24.69 16.34
CA ALA A 132 13.40 23.51 15.77
C ALA A 132 14.92 23.71 15.70
N ASP A 133 15.69 22.79 16.29
CA ASP A 133 17.15 22.79 16.26
C ASP A 133 17.67 22.01 15.04
N PHE A 134 18.02 22.73 13.99
CA PHE A 134 18.56 22.15 12.76
C PHE A 134 20.04 21.74 12.85
N SER A 135 20.70 21.87 13.99
CA SER A 135 21.99 21.22 14.24
C SER A 135 21.86 19.72 14.44
N THR A 136 20.67 19.27 14.89
CA THR A 136 20.36 17.88 15.21
C THR A 136 19.27 17.28 14.31
N LEU A 137 18.44 18.10 13.69
CA LEU A 137 17.30 17.70 12.87
C LEU A 137 17.64 17.76 11.38
N ALA A 138 17.31 16.70 10.66
CA ALA A 138 17.31 16.73 9.20
C ALA A 138 16.09 17.49 8.67
N LEU A 139 16.22 18.08 7.47
CA LEU A 139 15.14 18.84 6.84
C LEU A 139 14.73 18.19 5.52
N PHE A 140 13.47 17.79 5.41
CA PHE A 140 12.88 17.28 4.18
C PHE A 140 11.83 18.26 3.65
N ILE A 141 12.04 18.73 2.44
CA ILE A 141 11.18 19.71 1.77
C ILE A 141 10.57 19.06 0.54
N ASP A 142 9.29 19.32 0.28
CA ASP A 142 8.68 18.99 -0.99
C ASP A 142 8.66 20.23 -1.90
N GLY A 143 9.37 20.15 -3.02
CA GLY A 143 9.54 21.28 -3.95
C GLY A 143 8.32 21.54 -4.83
N GLY A 144 7.51 20.50 -5.06
CA GLY A 144 6.31 20.59 -5.92
C GLY A 144 6.60 21.21 -7.29
N ASN A 145 5.71 22.09 -7.74
CA ASN A 145 5.80 22.84 -9.01
C ASN A 145 6.62 24.14 -8.92
N GLU A 146 7.10 24.51 -7.73
CA GLU A 146 7.81 25.77 -7.46
C GLU A 146 9.13 25.53 -6.69
N PRO A 147 9.99 24.61 -7.15
CA PRO A 147 11.10 24.12 -6.34
C PRO A 147 12.11 25.23 -5.97
N ALA A 148 12.45 26.11 -6.89
CA ALA A 148 13.38 27.23 -6.62
C ALA A 148 12.80 28.19 -5.58
N LYS A 149 11.54 28.60 -5.72
CA LYS A 149 10.84 29.47 -4.78
C LYS A 149 10.71 28.84 -3.40
N VAL A 150 10.36 27.53 -3.34
CA VAL A 150 10.24 26.79 -2.08
C VAL A 150 11.60 26.73 -1.38
N TYR A 151 12.67 26.38 -2.10
CA TYR A 151 14.03 26.31 -1.58
C TYR A 151 14.48 27.65 -0.99
N ASP A 152 14.28 28.76 -1.73
CA ASP A 152 14.64 30.09 -1.30
C ASP A 152 13.85 30.58 -0.08
N THR A 153 12.54 30.32 -0.08
CA THR A 153 11.66 30.73 1.05
C THR A 153 12.03 29.99 2.34
N VAL A 154 12.25 28.67 2.28
CA VAL A 154 12.65 27.88 3.44
C VAL A 154 14.07 28.25 3.90
N GLY A 155 15.02 28.41 2.97
CA GLY A 155 16.38 28.81 3.30
C GLY A 155 16.46 30.18 3.98
N LYS A 156 15.69 31.17 3.49
CA LYS A 156 15.58 32.50 4.15
C LYS A 156 15.01 32.39 5.56
N ALA A 157 13.92 31.65 5.72
CA ALA A 157 13.28 31.46 7.03
C ALA A 157 14.23 30.83 8.06
N ILE A 158 15.00 29.83 7.65
CA ILE A 158 15.99 29.17 8.51
C ILE A 158 17.11 30.14 8.93
N LYS A 159 17.63 30.95 8.01
CA LYS A 159 18.63 31.99 8.32
C LYS A 159 18.11 32.99 9.33
N GLU A 160 16.87 33.45 9.18
CA GLU A 160 16.25 34.38 10.11
C GLU A 160 15.93 33.75 11.49
N LEU A 161 15.82 32.41 11.57
CA LEU A 161 15.76 31.67 12.83
C LEU A 161 17.15 31.44 13.47
N GLY A 162 18.23 31.94 12.86
CA GLY A 162 19.60 31.77 13.34
C GLY A 162 20.22 30.42 12.94
N GLY A 163 19.57 29.65 12.09
CA GLY A 163 20.08 28.39 11.59
C GLY A 163 21.13 28.57 10.49
N ASN A 164 22.08 27.65 10.42
CA ASN A 164 23.04 27.59 9.32
C ASN A 164 22.47 26.69 8.20
N ASP A 165 21.81 27.31 7.22
CA ASP A 165 21.23 26.62 6.05
C ASP A 165 22.26 25.80 5.25
N ARG A 166 23.56 26.07 5.46
CA ARG A 166 24.66 25.36 4.82
C ARG A 166 25.14 24.09 5.53
N ALA A 167 24.63 23.81 6.71
CA ALA A 167 25.04 22.62 7.49
C ALA A 167 23.92 21.62 7.73
N ILE A 168 22.68 21.94 7.30
CA ILE A 168 21.51 21.10 7.58
C ILE A 168 21.51 19.86 6.67
N PRO A 169 21.54 18.65 7.22
CA PRO A 169 21.35 17.43 6.44
C PRO A 169 19.89 17.32 5.98
N GLY A 170 19.67 16.77 4.79
CA GLY A 170 18.30 16.58 4.33
C GLY A 170 18.14 16.53 2.83
N ALA A 171 16.94 16.88 2.38
CA ALA A 171 16.60 16.88 0.97
C ALA A 171 15.49 17.87 0.64
N ILE A 172 15.51 18.41 -0.57
CA ILE A 172 14.32 18.91 -1.26
C ILE A 172 13.95 17.92 -2.35
N THR A 173 12.75 17.38 -2.30
CA THR A 173 12.21 16.49 -3.33
C THR A 173 11.76 17.33 -4.52
N ILE A 174 12.58 17.38 -5.58
CA ILE A 174 12.22 17.96 -6.87
C ILE A 174 11.95 16.79 -7.80
N ASP A 175 10.68 16.52 -8.10
CA ASP A 175 10.21 15.36 -8.88
C ASP A 175 9.13 15.77 -9.88
N PRO A 176 9.47 16.48 -10.97
CA PRO A 176 8.50 16.94 -11.96
C PRO A 176 7.67 15.81 -12.57
N ILE A 177 8.28 14.65 -12.84
CA ILE A 177 7.60 13.48 -13.39
C ILE A 177 6.60 12.92 -12.38
N GLY A 178 6.99 12.78 -11.11
CA GLY A 178 6.10 12.33 -10.06
C GLY A 178 4.92 13.28 -9.83
N VAL A 179 5.15 14.59 -9.87
CA VAL A 179 4.08 15.60 -9.77
C VAL A 179 3.15 15.55 -10.99
N LEU A 180 3.68 15.39 -12.21
CA LEU A 180 2.88 15.22 -13.42
C LEU A 180 1.98 13.98 -13.34
N LEU A 181 2.52 12.85 -12.90
CA LEU A 181 1.77 11.61 -12.70
C LEU A 181 0.65 11.76 -11.67
N GLN A 182 0.92 12.45 -10.56
CA GLN A 182 -0.08 12.63 -9.49
C GLN A 182 -1.21 13.61 -9.87
N ASN A 183 -0.88 14.67 -10.61
CA ASN A 183 -1.81 15.75 -10.90
C ASN A 183 -2.41 15.68 -12.31
N GLY A 184 -1.76 14.99 -13.24
CA GLY A 184 -2.14 14.94 -14.65
C GLY A 184 -1.73 16.19 -15.44
N ALA A 185 -1.20 17.22 -14.77
CA ALA A 185 -0.79 18.47 -15.41
C ALA A 185 0.30 19.19 -14.61
N LEU A 186 1.12 19.97 -15.31
CA LEU A 186 2.12 20.88 -14.74
C LEU A 186 1.91 22.31 -15.27
N PRO A 187 2.16 23.33 -14.43
CA PRO A 187 2.07 24.74 -14.84
C PRO A 187 3.29 25.21 -15.62
N LYS A 188 4.39 24.46 -15.59
CA LYS A 188 5.65 24.71 -16.28
C LYS A 188 6.03 23.50 -17.15
N THR A 189 6.87 23.71 -18.17
CA THR A 189 7.39 22.60 -18.97
C THR A 189 8.39 21.78 -18.15
N LEU A 190 8.64 20.52 -18.56
CA LEU A 190 9.62 19.66 -17.90
C LEU A 190 11.02 20.27 -17.99
N GLU A 191 11.38 20.87 -19.12
CA GLU A 191 12.67 21.56 -19.33
C GLU A 191 12.85 22.71 -18.32
N THR A 192 11.79 23.50 -18.10
CA THR A 192 11.82 24.60 -17.11
C THR A 192 12.04 24.04 -15.70
N LEU A 193 11.34 22.98 -15.32
CA LEU A 193 11.47 22.36 -14.01
C LEU A 193 12.83 21.65 -13.83
N TYR A 194 13.40 21.08 -14.90
CA TYR A 194 14.77 20.54 -14.88
C TYR A 194 15.81 21.64 -14.73
N ALA A 195 15.60 22.80 -15.36
CA ALA A 195 16.48 23.97 -15.16
C ALA A 195 16.40 24.51 -13.71
N GLU A 196 15.21 24.56 -13.11
CA GLU A 196 15.06 24.91 -11.69
C GLU A 196 15.72 23.88 -10.76
N MET A 197 15.61 22.57 -11.09
CA MET A 197 16.32 21.50 -10.37
C MET A 197 17.84 21.70 -10.45
N ALA A 198 18.37 22.01 -11.61
CA ALA A 198 19.78 22.30 -11.83
C ALA A 198 20.24 23.53 -11.03
N ASP A 199 19.47 24.61 -11.03
CA ASP A 199 19.75 25.81 -10.25
C ASP A 199 19.79 25.55 -8.74
N VAL A 200 18.77 24.85 -8.21
CA VAL A 200 18.74 24.46 -6.79
C VAL A 200 19.91 23.52 -6.46
N THR A 201 20.23 22.56 -7.34
CA THR A 201 21.36 21.64 -7.16
C THR A 201 22.68 22.39 -7.07
N LYS A 202 22.91 23.37 -7.95
CA LYS A 202 24.11 24.21 -7.95
C LYS A 202 24.27 25.04 -6.66
N ARG A 203 23.17 25.51 -6.11
CA ARG A 203 23.16 26.36 -4.89
C ARG A 203 23.14 25.55 -3.59
N SER A 204 22.76 24.28 -3.65
CA SER A 204 22.63 23.41 -2.47
C SER A 204 23.98 22.89 -1.98
N GLN A 205 24.01 22.52 -0.69
CA GLN A 205 25.20 21.93 -0.08
C GLN A 205 25.43 20.49 -0.60
N PRO A 206 26.66 19.98 -0.58
CA PRO A 206 26.96 18.60 -1.00
C PRO A 206 26.12 17.53 -0.30
N CYS A 207 25.90 17.68 1.01
CA CYS A 207 25.11 16.72 1.82
C CYS A 207 23.59 16.86 1.65
N PHE A 208 23.10 17.92 0.99
CA PHE A 208 21.66 18.16 0.79
C PHE A 208 21.22 17.64 -0.58
N ARG A 209 20.28 16.71 -0.58
CA ARG A 209 19.77 16.08 -1.82
C ARG A 209 18.70 16.93 -2.46
N THR A 210 18.73 17.03 -3.79
CA THR A 210 17.84 17.90 -4.54
C THR A 210 17.02 17.19 -5.61
N VAL A 211 17.34 15.95 -5.89
CA VAL A 211 16.66 15.13 -6.88
C VAL A 211 15.80 14.10 -6.17
N GLY A 212 14.49 14.26 -6.22
CA GLY A 212 13.53 13.30 -5.66
C GLY A 212 13.04 12.34 -6.72
N VAL A 213 12.91 11.07 -6.35
CA VAL A 213 12.21 10.05 -7.13
C VAL A 213 11.15 9.41 -6.25
N ASN A 214 9.91 9.88 -6.36
CA ASN A 214 8.82 9.40 -5.54
C ASN A 214 8.12 8.20 -6.18
N ALA A 215 8.73 7.02 -6.05
CA ALA A 215 8.16 5.79 -6.59
C ALA A 215 6.97 5.24 -5.78
N ALA A 216 6.78 5.69 -4.54
CA ALA A 216 5.63 5.30 -3.72
C ALA A 216 4.27 5.59 -4.38
N ILE A 217 4.22 6.55 -5.32
CA ILE A 217 3.01 6.86 -6.09
C ILE A 217 2.53 5.67 -6.93
N TYR A 218 3.44 4.85 -7.47
CA TYR A 218 3.09 3.67 -8.26
C TYR A 218 2.46 2.59 -7.37
N ALA A 219 3.08 2.29 -6.23
CA ALA A 219 2.53 1.32 -5.28
C ALA A 219 1.15 1.75 -4.76
N ASN A 220 0.96 3.04 -4.46
CA ASN A 220 -0.31 3.61 -4.03
C ASN A 220 -1.38 3.67 -5.15
N ALA A 221 -0.98 3.46 -6.40
CA ALA A 221 -1.88 3.24 -7.54
C ALA A 221 -2.15 1.75 -7.82
N GLY A 222 -1.58 0.85 -7.03
CA GLY A 222 -1.77 -0.60 -7.17
C GLY A 222 -0.70 -1.33 -7.98
N ALA A 223 0.42 -0.68 -8.33
CA ALA A 223 1.53 -1.29 -9.06
C ALA A 223 2.13 -2.51 -8.34
N THR A 224 2.88 -3.32 -9.09
CA THR A 224 3.77 -4.35 -8.53
C THR A 224 5.10 -3.74 -8.06
N ALA A 225 5.87 -4.49 -7.28
CA ALA A 225 7.22 -4.10 -6.89
C ALA A 225 8.16 -3.94 -8.12
N VAL A 226 7.98 -4.75 -9.15
CA VAL A 226 8.70 -4.62 -10.45
C VAL A 226 8.42 -3.27 -11.10
N GLN A 227 7.14 -2.88 -11.17
CA GLN A 227 6.74 -1.60 -11.77
C GLN A 227 7.24 -0.41 -10.95
N GLU A 228 7.13 -0.47 -9.62
CA GLU A 228 7.65 0.57 -8.72
C GLU A 228 9.15 0.79 -8.94
N LEU A 229 9.95 -0.30 -8.99
CA LEU A 229 11.40 -0.23 -9.20
C LEU A 229 11.78 0.20 -10.62
N GLY A 230 11.20 -0.42 -11.65
CA GLY A 230 11.53 -0.13 -13.05
C GLY A 230 11.27 1.33 -13.41
N TYR A 231 10.12 1.88 -12.98
CA TYR A 231 9.78 3.28 -13.21
C TYR A 231 10.58 4.24 -12.32
N ALA A 232 10.95 3.83 -11.11
CA ALA A 232 11.86 4.62 -10.26
C ALA A 232 13.22 4.79 -10.92
N LEU A 233 13.80 3.72 -11.46
CA LEU A 233 15.09 3.75 -12.15
C LEU A 233 15.02 4.60 -13.42
N ALA A 234 13.98 4.43 -14.23
CA ALA A 234 13.79 5.22 -15.45
C ALA A 234 13.64 6.72 -15.14
N THR A 235 12.89 7.06 -14.07
CA THR A 235 12.77 8.45 -13.60
C THR A 235 14.13 9.00 -13.13
N ALA A 236 14.88 8.22 -12.35
CA ALA A 236 16.20 8.64 -11.87
C ALA A 236 17.18 8.86 -13.03
N VAL A 237 17.19 7.97 -14.04
CA VAL A 237 18.04 8.12 -15.24
C VAL A 237 17.63 9.34 -16.07
N GLU A 238 16.34 9.64 -16.17
CA GLU A 238 15.86 10.86 -16.83
C GLU A 238 16.45 12.09 -16.15
N TYR A 239 16.46 12.15 -14.82
CA TYR A 239 17.04 13.29 -14.08
C TYR A 239 18.57 13.29 -14.14
N LEU A 240 19.24 12.13 -14.14
CA LEU A 240 20.68 12.06 -14.40
C LEU A 240 21.01 12.70 -15.76
N ARG A 241 20.29 12.34 -16.80
CA ARG A 241 20.45 12.86 -18.16
C ARG A 241 20.23 14.37 -18.22
N ALA A 242 19.16 14.87 -17.60
CA ALA A 242 18.85 16.29 -17.59
C ALA A 242 19.93 17.12 -16.88
N LEU A 243 20.42 16.66 -15.74
CA LEU A 243 21.42 17.39 -14.96
C LEU A 243 22.84 17.27 -15.55
N THR A 244 23.21 16.12 -16.13
CA THR A 244 24.49 16.00 -16.86
C THR A 244 24.51 16.88 -18.10
N ALA A 245 23.39 16.98 -18.82
CA ALA A 245 23.25 17.94 -19.93
C ALA A 245 23.36 19.42 -19.46
N ALA A 246 22.98 19.71 -18.21
CA ALA A 246 23.18 21.03 -17.58
C ALA A 246 24.61 21.26 -17.07
N GLY A 247 25.55 20.34 -17.30
CA GLY A 247 26.98 20.46 -17.02
C GLY A 247 27.44 19.90 -15.65
N PHE A 248 26.62 19.16 -14.95
CA PHE A 248 27.05 18.45 -13.73
C PHE A 248 27.73 17.13 -14.05
N ASP A 249 28.74 16.75 -13.29
CA ASP A 249 29.31 15.41 -13.34
C ASP A 249 28.38 14.36 -12.73
N ILE A 250 28.58 13.09 -13.09
CA ILE A 250 27.74 11.98 -12.65
C ILE A 250 27.77 11.79 -11.14
N ASP A 251 28.92 11.99 -10.50
CA ASP A 251 29.08 11.81 -9.05
C ASP A 251 28.29 12.85 -8.28
N THR A 252 28.33 14.09 -8.73
CA THR A 252 27.53 15.18 -8.15
C THR A 252 26.04 14.85 -8.25
N VAL A 253 25.55 14.48 -9.43
CA VAL A 253 24.13 14.23 -9.63
C VAL A 253 23.66 13.01 -8.87
N ALA A 254 24.38 11.88 -8.94
CA ALA A 254 23.97 10.64 -8.30
C ALA A 254 23.86 10.78 -6.76
N ARG A 255 24.78 11.53 -6.14
CA ARG A 255 24.72 11.84 -4.70
C ARG A 255 23.54 12.72 -4.31
N LYS A 256 22.93 13.46 -5.27
CA LYS A 256 21.76 14.30 -5.02
C LYS A 256 20.44 13.51 -5.11
N VAL A 257 20.45 12.28 -5.58
CA VAL A 257 19.23 11.47 -5.72
C VAL A 257 18.79 10.91 -4.36
N ARG A 258 17.48 10.97 -4.11
CA ARG A 258 16.79 10.31 -3.01
C ARG A 258 15.54 9.62 -3.53
N PHE A 259 15.47 8.32 -3.34
CA PHE A 259 14.31 7.51 -3.69
C PHE A 259 13.30 7.50 -2.56
N THR A 260 12.01 7.49 -2.88
CA THR A 260 10.93 7.23 -1.93
C THR A 260 10.19 5.96 -2.37
N LEU A 261 10.18 4.93 -1.53
CA LEU A 261 9.52 3.64 -1.77
C LEU A 261 8.35 3.44 -0.80
N ALA A 262 7.27 2.80 -1.27
CA ALA A 262 6.19 2.36 -0.39
C ALA A 262 6.46 0.95 0.13
N MET A 263 6.33 0.75 1.43
CA MET A 263 6.38 -0.57 2.05
C MET A 263 4.98 -1.16 2.10
N GLY A 264 4.80 -2.31 1.47
CA GLY A 264 3.49 -2.97 1.33
C GLY A 264 3.30 -4.16 2.26
N GLY A 265 2.15 -4.83 2.10
CA GLY A 265 1.77 -5.97 2.95
C GLY A 265 2.58 -7.25 2.70
N ASP A 266 3.24 -7.39 1.53
CA ASP A 266 4.18 -8.49 1.29
C ASP A 266 5.54 -8.15 1.93
N PHE A 267 5.79 -8.79 3.07
CA PHE A 267 6.90 -8.48 3.95
C PHE A 267 8.27 -8.71 3.29
N PHE A 268 8.48 -9.90 2.77
CA PHE A 268 9.76 -10.26 2.15
C PHE A 268 9.97 -9.59 0.80
N MET A 269 8.90 -9.39 0.03
CA MET A 269 8.94 -8.61 -1.22
C MET A 269 9.34 -7.15 -0.94
N SER A 270 8.85 -6.56 0.15
CA SER A 270 9.22 -5.20 0.56
C SER A 270 10.70 -5.09 0.93
N ILE A 271 11.26 -6.07 1.63
CA ILE A 271 12.71 -6.15 1.92
C ILE A 271 13.50 -6.33 0.63
N ALA A 272 13.12 -7.30 -0.21
CA ALA A 272 13.79 -7.57 -1.49
C ALA A 272 13.79 -6.36 -2.42
N LYS A 273 12.70 -5.57 -2.42
CA LYS A 273 12.56 -4.34 -3.21
C LYS A 273 13.61 -3.29 -2.87
N VAL A 274 13.84 -3.02 -1.59
CA VAL A 274 14.86 -2.07 -1.14
C VAL A 274 16.26 -2.57 -1.51
N ARG A 275 16.53 -3.86 -1.32
CA ARG A 275 17.79 -4.52 -1.67
C ARG A 275 18.05 -4.46 -3.18
N ALA A 276 17.04 -4.79 -3.99
CA ALA A 276 17.11 -4.74 -5.45
C ALA A 276 17.36 -3.32 -5.98
N LEU A 277 16.69 -2.30 -5.43
CA LEU A 277 16.92 -0.91 -5.83
C LEU A 277 18.38 -0.50 -5.64
N ARG A 278 18.98 -0.85 -4.48
CA ARG A 278 20.38 -0.50 -4.20
C ARG A 278 21.33 -1.09 -5.23
N SER A 279 21.23 -2.38 -5.51
CA SER A 279 22.12 -3.05 -6.47
C SER A 279 21.93 -2.54 -7.90
N LEU A 280 20.69 -2.29 -8.30
CA LEU A 280 20.40 -1.76 -9.64
C LEU A 280 20.90 -0.33 -9.81
N TRP A 281 20.63 0.55 -8.83
CA TRP A 281 21.13 1.92 -8.84
C TRP A 281 22.66 1.97 -8.89
N ALA A 282 23.31 1.19 -8.01
CA ALA A 282 24.76 1.10 -7.99
C ALA A 282 25.34 0.69 -9.33
N SER A 283 24.73 -0.32 -9.98
CA SER A 283 25.14 -0.80 -11.30
C SER A 283 24.95 0.27 -12.39
N ILE A 284 23.84 1.01 -12.37
CA ILE A 284 23.57 2.09 -13.33
C ILE A 284 24.58 3.23 -13.17
N VAL A 285 24.79 3.72 -11.94
CA VAL A 285 25.73 4.80 -11.69
C VAL A 285 27.16 4.41 -12.05
N LYS A 286 27.56 3.17 -11.73
CA LYS A 286 28.87 2.62 -12.12
C LYS A 286 29.05 2.54 -13.64
N ALA A 287 28.02 2.12 -14.35
CA ALA A 287 28.03 2.08 -15.82
C ALA A 287 28.12 3.49 -16.45
N CYS A 288 27.63 4.51 -15.75
CA CYS A 288 27.79 5.93 -16.14
C CYS A 288 29.15 6.53 -15.74
N GLY A 289 30.05 5.74 -15.14
CA GLY A 289 31.40 6.19 -14.75
C GLY A 289 31.48 6.77 -13.33
N GLY A 290 30.45 6.58 -12.50
CA GLY A 290 30.43 7.09 -11.12
C GLY A 290 31.40 6.35 -10.19
N ASP A 291 31.84 7.05 -9.14
CA ASP A 291 32.64 6.50 -8.07
C ASP A 291 31.82 5.61 -7.09
N ASP A 292 32.48 4.92 -6.18
CA ASP A 292 31.81 4.00 -5.26
C ASP A 292 30.87 4.75 -4.28
N GLU A 293 31.18 5.98 -3.90
CA GLU A 293 30.33 6.76 -3.00
C GLU A 293 29.06 7.25 -3.70
N SER A 294 29.13 7.63 -4.97
CA SER A 294 27.99 8.05 -5.77
C SER A 294 27.05 6.91 -6.14
N CYS A 295 27.55 5.66 -6.11
CA CYS A 295 26.74 4.43 -6.33
C CYS A 295 25.76 4.14 -5.18
N LYS A 296 25.87 4.79 -4.03
CA LYS A 296 25.01 4.55 -2.86
C LYS A 296 23.62 5.15 -3.04
N ALA A 297 22.58 4.30 -3.08
CA ALA A 297 21.19 4.75 -3.14
C ALA A 297 20.71 5.22 -1.75
N HIS A 298 20.22 6.45 -1.64
CA HIS A 298 19.53 6.92 -0.44
C HIS A 298 18.03 6.70 -0.55
N ILE A 299 17.48 5.92 0.38
CA ILE A 299 16.10 5.45 0.33
C ILE A 299 15.32 5.96 1.53
N HIS A 300 14.23 6.66 1.23
CA HIS A 300 13.17 6.97 2.16
C HIS A 300 12.05 5.95 1.98
N ALA A 301 11.61 5.34 3.06
CA ALA A 301 10.46 4.45 3.03
C ALA A 301 9.22 5.15 3.60
N THR A 302 8.07 4.80 3.06
CA THR A 302 6.76 5.17 3.63
C THR A 302 5.86 3.95 3.67
N THR A 303 5.01 3.84 4.68
CA THR A 303 3.97 2.80 4.67
C THR A 303 2.98 3.05 3.55
N THR A 304 2.55 1.98 2.85
CA THR A 304 1.64 2.13 1.71
C THR A 304 0.23 2.59 2.12
N ARG A 305 -0.44 3.32 1.24
CA ARG A 305 -1.86 3.67 1.36
C ARG A 305 -2.79 2.64 0.72
N TRP A 306 -2.28 1.87 -0.22
CA TRP A 306 -3.08 0.97 -1.06
C TRP A 306 -3.88 -0.05 -0.25
N ASN A 307 -3.30 -0.62 0.81
CA ASN A 307 -3.93 -1.65 1.65
C ASN A 307 -4.65 -1.11 2.89
N LYS A 308 -4.72 0.22 3.08
CA LYS A 308 -5.36 0.80 4.26
C LYS A 308 -6.88 0.89 4.09
N SER A 309 -7.60 0.62 5.17
CA SER A 309 -9.06 0.73 5.24
C SER A 309 -9.51 1.94 6.05
N SER A 310 -10.62 2.54 5.63
CA SER A 310 -11.34 3.57 6.40
C SER A 310 -12.34 3.00 7.41
N LEU A 311 -12.65 1.70 7.28
CA LEU A 311 -13.40 0.90 8.26
C LEU A 311 -12.42 -0.03 8.97
N ASP A 312 -12.71 -0.40 10.22
CA ASP A 312 -11.83 -1.23 11.05
C ASP A 312 -10.38 -0.70 11.09
N ILE A 313 -10.27 0.60 11.38
CA ILE A 313 -9.03 1.37 11.29
C ILE A 313 -7.91 0.85 12.17
N TYR A 314 -8.22 0.16 13.27
CA TYR A 314 -7.20 -0.37 14.18
C TYR A 314 -6.40 -1.52 13.56
N VAL A 315 -6.96 -2.23 12.57
CA VAL A 315 -6.22 -3.23 11.79
C VAL A 315 -5.10 -2.56 10.96
N ASN A 316 -5.23 -1.28 10.61
CA ASN A 316 -4.16 -0.54 9.95
C ASN A 316 -2.92 -0.37 10.83
N MET A 317 -3.04 -0.35 12.17
CA MET A 317 -1.87 -0.34 13.07
C MET A 317 -1.02 -1.59 12.87
N LEU A 318 -1.67 -2.75 12.78
CA LEU A 318 -1.00 -4.03 12.55
C LEU A 318 -0.29 -4.04 11.19
N ARG A 319 -0.95 -3.55 10.14
CA ARG A 319 -0.35 -3.42 8.80
C ARG A 319 0.86 -2.49 8.82
N SER A 320 0.71 -1.29 9.39
CA SER A 320 1.81 -0.32 9.47
C SER A 320 2.99 -0.84 10.29
N THR A 321 2.75 -1.70 11.30
CA THR A 321 3.81 -2.33 12.09
C THR A 321 4.66 -3.27 11.21
N THR A 322 4.03 -4.16 10.45
CA THR A 322 4.77 -5.09 9.58
C THR A 322 5.48 -4.37 8.43
N GLU A 323 4.87 -3.35 7.85
CA GLU A 323 5.45 -2.51 6.79
C GLU A 323 6.68 -1.73 7.31
N ALA A 324 6.57 -1.11 8.49
CA ALA A 324 7.67 -0.41 9.13
C ALA A 324 8.80 -1.37 9.52
N THR A 325 8.47 -2.56 10.03
CA THR A 325 9.45 -3.61 10.32
C THR A 325 10.22 -4.02 9.06
N ALA A 326 9.54 -4.24 7.94
CA ALA A 326 10.20 -4.56 6.67
C ALA A 326 11.15 -3.43 6.22
N ALA A 327 10.76 -2.15 6.40
CA ALA A 327 11.59 -1.00 6.08
C ALA A 327 12.89 -0.97 6.89
N VAL A 328 12.79 -1.12 8.21
CA VAL A 328 13.96 -1.02 9.08
C VAL A 328 14.90 -2.22 8.93
N LEU A 329 14.36 -3.43 8.72
CA LEU A 329 15.16 -4.61 8.42
C LEU A 329 15.87 -4.55 7.07
N ALA A 330 15.31 -3.79 6.13
CA ALA A 330 15.96 -3.49 4.85
C ALA A 330 16.95 -2.31 4.92
N ASN A 331 17.21 -1.77 6.12
CA ASN A 331 18.16 -0.67 6.39
C ASN A 331 17.87 0.62 5.61
N VAL A 332 16.63 1.06 5.53
CA VAL A 332 16.31 2.35 4.90
C VAL A 332 16.88 3.53 5.71
N GLU A 333 17.29 4.60 5.04
CA GLU A 333 17.91 5.76 5.68
C GLU A 333 16.91 6.65 6.42
N SER A 334 15.64 6.61 6.00
CA SER A 334 14.56 7.36 6.68
C SER A 334 13.21 6.69 6.47
N LEU A 335 12.30 6.88 7.43
CA LEU A 335 11.00 6.23 7.41
C LEU A 335 9.89 7.20 7.84
N THR A 336 8.78 7.18 7.09
CA THR A 336 7.50 7.77 7.47
C THR A 336 6.49 6.65 7.72
N ILE A 337 5.87 6.63 8.88
CA ILE A 337 4.76 5.73 9.21
C ILE A 337 3.47 6.55 9.17
N GLU A 338 2.57 6.21 8.26
CA GLU A 338 1.30 6.91 8.17
C GLU A 338 0.41 6.57 9.37
N PRO A 339 -0.26 7.56 10.00
CA PRO A 339 -1.21 7.30 11.09
C PRO A 339 -2.31 6.32 10.66
N PHE A 340 -2.69 5.43 11.55
CA PHE A 340 -3.62 4.33 11.26
C PHE A 340 -5.01 4.79 10.78
N ASP A 341 -5.42 6.00 11.13
CA ASP A 341 -6.71 6.59 10.76
C ASP A 341 -6.65 7.51 9.52
N ALA A 342 -5.48 7.64 8.88
CA ALA A 342 -5.28 8.57 7.76
C ALA A 342 -6.16 8.28 6.54
N ALA A 343 -6.58 7.02 6.34
CA ALA A 343 -7.51 6.63 5.28
C ALA A 343 -8.97 7.07 5.56
N ALA A 344 -9.33 7.28 6.84
CA ALA A 344 -10.69 7.59 7.28
C ALA A 344 -10.88 9.08 7.59
N ARG A 345 -9.88 9.72 8.21
CA ARG A 345 -9.99 11.10 8.72
C ARG A 345 -8.62 11.73 8.92
N LYS A 346 -8.58 13.04 9.15
CA LYS A 346 -7.33 13.72 9.53
C LYS A 346 -6.81 13.15 10.86
N ALA A 347 -5.54 12.80 10.87
CA ALA A 347 -4.85 12.33 12.07
C ALA A 347 -4.93 13.35 13.21
N ASP A 348 -5.22 12.86 14.40
CA ASP A 348 -5.15 13.63 15.65
C ASP A 348 -3.83 13.39 16.39
N ASP A 349 -3.71 13.92 17.59
CA ASP A 349 -2.52 13.73 18.41
C ASP A 349 -2.34 12.28 18.84
N PHE A 350 -3.43 11.55 19.08
CA PHE A 350 -3.38 10.13 19.44
C PHE A 350 -2.84 9.27 18.30
N SER A 351 -3.42 9.40 17.11
CA SER A 351 -3.01 8.57 15.95
C SER A 351 -1.58 8.91 15.49
N ARG A 352 -1.17 10.20 15.53
CA ARG A 352 0.23 10.60 15.28
C ARG A 352 1.18 10.02 16.32
N ARG A 353 0.81 10.06 17.61
CA ARG A 353 1.61 9.49 18.69
C ARG A 353 1.81 7.99 18.50
N ILE A 354 0.77 7.23 18.12
CA ILE A 354 0.89 5.79 17.86
C ILE A 354 1.88 5.52 16.71
N ALA A 355 1.76 6.25 15.59
CA ALA A 355 2.67 6.10 14.47
C ALA A 355 4.12 6.41 14.86
N GLN A 356 4.34 7.42 15.70
CA GLN A 356 5.67 7.79 16.17
C GLN A 356 6.24 6.80 17.19
N ASN A 357 5.41 6.32 18.14
CA ASN A 357 5.82 5.32 19.12
C ASN A 357 6.27 4.02 18.43
N LEU A 358 5.71 3.70 17.27
CA LEU A 358 6.15 2.52 16.53
C LEU A 358 7.63 2.60 16.12
N HIS A 359 8.13 3.78 15.71
CA HIS A 359 9.57 3.95 15.45
C HIS A 359 10.40 3.67 16.70
N ILE A 360 9.93 4.16 17.86
CA ILE A 360 10.67 4.01 19.13
C ILE A 360 10.69 2.54 19.57
N ILE A 361 9.54 1.85 19.46
CA ILE A 361 9.46 0.42 19.76
C ILE A 361 10.44 -0.38 18.89
N LEU A 362 10.43 -0.16 17.57
CA LEU A 362 11.31 -0.87 16.64
C LEU A 362 12.80 -0.58 16.90
N ARG A 363 13.14 0.63 17.34
CA ARG A 363 14.51 1.03 17.64
C ARG A 363 14.93 0.61 19.05
N ASP A 364 14.19 1.00 20.08
CA ASP A 364 14.65 0.96 21.47
C ASP A 364 14.24 -0.35 22.18
N GLU A 365 13.07 -0.95 21.84
CA GLU A 365 12.64 -2.23 22.42
C GLU A 365 13.08 -3.42 21.55
N CYS A 366 12.85 -3.36 20.24
CA CYS A 366 13.22 -4.42 19.30
C CYS A 366 14.70 -4.36 18.87
N GLN A 367 15.39 -3.24 19.08
CA GLN A 367 16.80 -3.02 18.78
C GLN A 367 17.19 -3.31 17.32
N PHE A 368 16.31 -3.01 16.39
CA PHE A 368 16.56 -3.27 14.96
C PHE A 368 17.61 -2.35 14.34
N ASP A 369 17.96 -1.25 15.00
CA ASP A 369 19.07 -0.36 14.63
C ASP A 369 20.47 -0.91 14.99
N LYS A 370 20.55 -2.08 15.63
CA LYS A 370 21.82 -2.73 16.06
C LYS A 370 22.36 -3.74 15.05
N VAL A 371 21.58 -4.08 14.02
CA VAL A 371 21.94 -5.09 13.03
C VAL A 371 21.81 -4.54 11.61
N LEU A 372 22.62 -5.06 10.69
CA LEU A 372 22.56 -4.73 9.26
C LEU A 372 22.00 -5.90 8.49
N ASP A 373 20.93 -5.65 7.70
CA ASP A 373 20.33 -6.60 6.78
C ASP A 373 20.24 -8.03 7.33
N PRO A 374 19.48 -8.25 8.41
CA PRO A 374 19.37 -9.58 9.03
C PRO A 374 18.68 -10.60 8.11
N ALA A 375 18.03 -10.16 7.04
CA ALA A 375 17.47 -11.02 6.02
C ALA A 375 18.52 -11.52 5.01
N GLY A 376 19.71 -10.90 4.97
CA GLY A 376 20.80 -11.27 4.08
C GLY A 376 21.36 -12.64 4.38
N GLY A 377 21.65 -13.42 3.33
CA GLY A 377 22.08 -14.81 3.43
C GLY A 377 20.94 -15.83 3.50
N SER A 378 19.68 -15.40 3.59
CA SER A 378 18.53 -16.27 3.39
C SER A 378 18.40 -16.64 1.91
N PRO A 379 18.49 -17.92 1.50
CA PRO A 379 18.39 -18.31 0.10
C PRO A 379 17.10 -17.81 -0.57
N TYR A 380 16.00 -17.80 0.18
CA TYR A 380 14.72 -17.24 -0.29
C TYR A 380 14.80 -15.74 -0.59
N VAL A 381 15.31 -14.94 0.36
CA VAL A 381 15.39 -13.48 0.20
C VAL A 381 16.39 -13.10 -0.89
N GLU A 382 17.52 -13.78 -0.99
CA GLU A 382 18.52 -13.55 -2.05
C GLU A 382 17.94 -13.88 -3.45
N SER A 383 17.26 -15.04 -3.58
CA SER A 383 16.58 -15.42 -4.83
C SER A 383 15.49 -14.42 -5.20
N LEU A 384 14.66 -14.01 -4.25
CA LEU A 384 13.60 -13.03 -4.47
C LEU A 384 14.17 -11.68 -4.89
N THR A 385 15.26 -11.23 -4.24
CA THR A 385 15.97 -9.98 -4.58
C THR A 385 16.51 -10.02 -6.01
N ALA A 386 17.16 -11.12 -6.40
CA ALA A 386 17.75 -11.29 -7.73
C ALA A 386 16.67 -11.30 -8.84
N GLN A 387 15.63 -12.10 -8.66
CA GLN A 387 14.53 -12.18 -9.64
C GLN A 387 13.78 -10.85 -9.79
N LEU A 388 13.57 -10.14 -8.65
CA LEU A 388 12.95 -8.83 -8.68
C LEU A 388 13.82 -7.79 -9.40
N ALA A 389 15.13 -7.81 -9.11
CA ALA A 389 16.10 -6.93 -9.79
C ALA A 389 16.13 -7.18 -11.31
N GLU A 390 16.19 -8.44 -11.74
CA GLU A 390 16.18 -8.80 -13.16
C GLU A 390 14.93 -8.27 -13.88
N LYS A 391 13.75 -8.55 -13.32
CA LYS A 391 12.48 -8.10 -13.93
C LYS A 391 12.34 -6.58 -13.95
N ALA A 392 12.75 -5.90 -12.89
CA ALA A 392 12.71 -4.44 -12.81
C ALA A 392 13.70 -3.82 -13.82
N TYR A 393 14.87 -4.44 -14.02
CA TYR A 393 15.85 -3.99 -14.98
C TYR A 393 15.35 -4.13 -16.42
N VAL A 394 14.68 -5.25 -16.74
CA VAL A 394 14.05 -5.44 -18.06
C VAL A 394 13.00 -4.35 -18.31
N LEU A 395 12.13 -4.08 -17.34
CA LEU A 395 11.13 -3.01 -17.48
C LEU A 395 11.79 -1.63 -17.66
N PHE A 396 12.84 -1.34 -16.89
CA PHE A 396 13.64 -0.11 -17.05
C PHE A 396 14.19 0.01 -18.47
N GLN A 397 14.81 -1.06 -19.01
CA GLN A 397 15.33 -1.08 -20.38
C GLN A 397 14.24 -0.84 -21.43
N ASP A 398 13.06 -1.40 -21.23
CA ASP A 398 11.94 -1.22 -22.17
C ASP A 398 11.44 0.23 -22.17
N VAL A 399 11.40 0.89 -21.01
CA VAL A 399 11.09 2.33 -20.92
C VAL A 399 12.17 3.17 -21.62
N GLU A 400 13.44 2.86 -21.42
CA GLU A 400 14.56 3.56 -22.09
C GLU A 400 14.52 3.39 -23.63
N LYS A 401 14.26 2.20 -24.12
CA LYS A 401 14.10 1.92 -25.57
C LYS A 401 12.91 2.69 -26.16
N ALA A 402 11.88 2.94 -25.38
CA ALA A 402 10.69 3.69 -25.80
C ALA A 402 10.89 5.23 -25.78
N GLY A 403 12.08 5.71 -25.44
CA GLY A 403 12.41 7.14 -25.43
C GLY A 403 12.54 7.77 -24.04
N GLY A 404 12.62 6.93 -22.99
CA GLY A 404 12.80 7.34 -21.60
C GLY A 404 11.49 7.63 -20.86
N MET A 405 11.63 7.97 -19.58
CA MET A 405 10.48 8.08 -18.68
C MET A 405 9.55 9.25 -19.00
N ALA A 406 10.08 10.39 -19.38
CA ALA A 406 9.26 11.55 -19.76
C ALA A 406 8.34 11.24 -20.95
N ALA A 407 8.89 10.63 -22.00
CA ALA A 407 8.11 10.22 -23.18
C ALA A 407 7.06 9.16 -22.82
N ALA A 408 7.41 8.16 -22.01
CA ALA A 408 6.48 7.12 -21.57
C ALA A 408 5.31 7.66 -20.76
N VAL A 409 5.55 8.63 -19.84
CA VAL A 409 4.52 9.26 -19.02
C VAL A 409 3.57 10.10 -19.87
N LEU A 410 4.09 10.87 -20.82
CA LEU A 410 3.28 11.67 -21.73
C LEU A 410 2.40 10.78 -22.63
N ALA A 411 2.92 9.62 -23.05
CA ALA A 411 2.16 8.60 -23.78
C ALA A 411 1.14 7.84 -22.92
N GLY A 412 1.20 7.92 -21.58
CA GLY A 412 0.32 7.21 -20.66
C GLY A 412 0.65 5.74 -20.44
N THR A 413 1.80 5.27 -20.93
CA THR A 413 2.19 3.84 -20.89
C THR A 413 2.30 3.30 -19.45
N PRO A 414 3.04 3.94 -18.50
CA PRO A 414 3.10 3.48 -17.12
C PRO A 414 1.74 3.49 -16.42
N GLN A 415 0.94 4.51 -16.68
CA GLN A 415 -0.39 4.65 -16.09
C GLN A 415 -1.32 3.51 -16.51
N ALA A 416 -1.35 3.18 -17.80
CA ALA A 416 -2.14 2.06 -18.33
C ALA A 416 -1.66 0.70 -17.78
N ALA A 417 -0.35 0.49 -17.72
CA ALA A 417 0.24 -0.75 -17.19
C ALA A 417 -0.07 -0.94 -15.70
N VAL A 418 -0.02 0.12 -14.89
CA VAL A 418 -0.37 0.07 -13.47
C VAL A 418 -1.87 -0.17 -13.29
N ALA A 419 -2.72 0.51 -14.08
CA ALA A 419 -4.17 0.32 -14.04
C ALA A 419 -4.59 -1.12 -14.35
N ALA A 420 -3.93 -1.78 -15.32
CA ALA A 420 -4.18 -3.18 -15.65
C ALA A 420 -3.84 -4.11 -14.48
N VAL A 421 -2.71 -3.91 -13.82
CA VAL A 421 -2.31 -4.68 -12.63
C VAL A 421 -3.28 -4.43 -11.47
N HIS A 422 -3.66 -3.18 -11.26
CA HIS A 422 -4.65 -2.84 -10.23
C HIS A 422 -5.97 -3.56 -10.47
N ALA A 423 -6.47 -3.57 -11.70
CA ALA A 423 -7.72 -4.25 -12.05
C ALA A 423 -7.64 -5.77 -11.77
N ASP A 424 -6.52 -6.42 -12.07
CA ASP A 424 -6.32 -7.84 -11.75
C ASP A 424 -6.29 -8.09 -10.23
N LYS A 425 -5.55 -7.27 -9.47
CA LYS A 425 -5.54 -7.34 -8.00
C LYS A 425 -6.95 -7.14 -7.41
N MET A 426 -7.73 -6.20 -7.94
CA MET A 426 -9.12 -5.98 -7.51
C MET A 426 -9.99 -7.20 -7.78
N LYS A 427 -9.89 -7.81 -8.96
CA LYS A 427 -10.59 -9.07 -9.28
C LYS A 427 -10.22 -10.20 -8.32
N GLN A 428 -8.96 -10.30 -7.92
CA GLN A 428 -8.53 -11.30 -6.93
C GLN A 428 -9.10 -11.02 -5.53
N LEU A 429 -9.17 -9.74 -5.12
CA LEU A 429 -9.81 -9.32 -3.86
C LEU A 429 -11.32 -9.60 -3.86
N GLU A 430 -12.01 -9.27 -4.93
CA GLU A 430 -13.45 -9.53 -5.12
C GLU A 430 -13.78 -11.02 -5.02
N GLN A 431 -12.89 -11.88 -5.52
CA GLN A 431 -13.02 -13.34 -5.48
C GLN A 431 -12.43 -13.95 -4.20
N ARG A 432 -11.95 -13.16 -3.25
CA ARG A 432 -11.30 -13.60 -2.01
C ARG A 432 -10.07 -14.50 -2.24
N ARG A 433 -9.43 -14.40 -3.42
CA ARG A 433 -8.15 -15.05 -3.73
C ARG A 433 -6.96 -14.29 -3.15
N MET A 434 -7.06 -12.97 -3.10
CA MET A 434 -6.20 -12.10 -2.32
C MET A 434 -6.97 -11.67 -1.07
N THR A 435 -6.33 -11.71 0.08
CA THR A 435 -6.94 -11.39 1.38
C THR A 435 -6.57 -10.00 1.83
N LEU A 436 -7.58 -9.23 2.24
CA LEU A 436 -7.42 -7.99 2.98
C LEU A 436 -8.31 -8.07 4.23
N VAL A 437 -7.68 -8.38 5.37
CA VAL A 437 -8.37 -8.62 6.65
C VAL A 437 -9.20 -7.39 7.06
N GLY A 438 -10.41 -7.62 7.56
CA GLY A 438 -11.35 -6.55 7.92
C GLY A 438 -12.07 -5.93 6.70
N VAL A 439 -11.69 -6.30 5.48
CA VAL A 439 -12.27 -5.76 4.23
C VAL A 439 -13.05 -6.81 3.46
N ASN A 440 -12.37 -7.78 2.84
CA ASN A 440 -13.00 -8.86 2.07
C ASN A 440 -13.01 -10.21 2.79
N VAL A 441 -12.32 -10.30 3.94
CA VAL A 441 -12.29 -11.46 4.84
C VAL A 441 -12.29 -10.94 6.27
N TYR A 442 -13.01 -11.59 7.16
CA TYR A 442 -13.16 -11.20 8.58
C TYR A 442 -13.61 -9.73 8.74
N ALA A 443 -14.53 -9.30 7.89
CA ALA A 443 -15.11 -7.97 8.00
C ALA A 443 -15.90 -7.81 9.31
N ASN A 444 -15.77 -6.65 9.96
CA ASN A 444 -16.58 -6.31 11.13
C ASN A 444 -17.92 -5.69 10.68
N PRO A 445 -19.05 -6.43 10.74
CA PRO A 445 -20.31 -5.96 10.20
C PRO A 445 -21.01 -4.91 11.07
N VAL A 446 -20.54 -4.69 12.30
CA VAL A 446 -21.16 -3.75 13.25
C VAL A 446 -20.41 -2.43 13.38
N GLU A 447 -19.26 -2.30 12.71
CA GLU A 447 -18.46 -1.09 12.76
C GLU A 447 -19.06 0.00 11.85
N LYS A 448 -19.34 1.15 12.47
CA LYS A 448 -19.87 2.32 11.77
C LYS A 448 -18.75 3.17 11.16
N PRO A 449 -19.02 3.84 10.03
CA PRO A 449 -18.11 4.83 9.48
C PRO A 449 -17.77 5.90 10.55
N LEU A 450 -16.50 6.28 10.59
CA LEU A 450 -16.05 7.33 11.49
C LEU A 450 -16.52 8.72 11.03
N GLU A 451 -16.88 9.57 11.97
CA GLU A 451 -17.16 10.96 11.68
C GLU A 451 -15.93 11.67 11.12
N LYS A 452 -16.13 12.45 10.07
CA LYS A 452 -15.06 13.28 9.49
C LYS A 452 -14.70 14.38 10.50
N ARG A 453 -13.42 14.52 10.83
CA ARG A 453 -12.95 15.63 11.66
C ARG A 453 -12.79 16.89 10.81
N GLU A 454 -13.53 17.92 11.17
CA GLU A 454 -13.42 19.23 10.55
C GLU A 454 -12.09 19.92 10.89
N CYS A 455 -11.58 20.72 9.96
CA CYS A 455 -10.45 21.59 10.22
C CYS A 455 -10.93 22.78 11.09
N CYS A 456 -10.14 23.19 12.07
CA CYS A 456 -10.41 24.39 12.86
C CYS A 456 -10.60 25.68 12.02
N CYS A 457 -10.20 25.64 10.75
CA CYS A 457 -10.40 26.73 9.79
C CYS A 457 -11.77 26.68 9.10
N SER A 458 -12.56 25.60 9.22
CA SER A 458 -13.89 25.51 8.59
C SER A 458 -14.95 26.27 9.38
N LYS A 459 -14.80 26.42 10.71
CA LYS A 459 -15.74 27.19 11.56
C LYS A 459 -15.81 28.71 11.25
N LYS A 460 -14.83 29.25 10.49
CA LYS A 460 -14.87 30.64 9.99
C LYS A 460 -15.35 30.76 8.54
N ALA A 461 -15.65 29.66 7.87
CA ALA A 461 -16.04 29.64 6.45
C ALA A 461 -17.55 29.38 6.26
N GLU A 462 -18.30 29.09 7.32
CA GLU A 462 -19.76 28.88 7.23
C GLU A 462 -20.57 30.17 6.95
N GLU A 463 -19.93 31.34 7.04
CA GLU A 463 -20.56 32.61 6.63
C GLU A 463 -20.44 32.95 5.13
N LYS A 464 -19.74 32.15 4.34
CA LYS A 464 -19.71 32.27 2.87
C LYS A 464 -19.86 30.89 2.27
N ALA A 465 -21.12 30.52 2.04
CA ALA A 465 -21.50 29.31 1.34
C ALA A 465 -20.98 29.33 -0.09
N GLU A 466 -19.96 28.52 -0.38
CA GLU A 466 -19.77 27.90 -1.67
C GLU A 466 -19.14 26.52 -1.45
N LYS A 467 -19.82 25.52 -2.00
CA LYS A 467 -19.41 24.13 -2.05
C LYS A 467 -18.05 24.02 -2.74
N GLN A 468 -16.96 24.12 -2.00
CA GLN A 468 -15.65 23.67 -2.49
C GLN A 468 -15.37 22.30 -1.94
N ALA A 469 -15.51 21.30 -2.82
CA ALA A 469 -14.90 19.99 -2.63
C ALA A 469 -13.45 20.17 -2.16
N CYS A 470 -12.97 19.30 -1.27
CA CYS A 470 -11.59 19.25 -0.81
C CYS A 470 -10.69 18.83 -2.01
N CYS A 471 -10.55 19.71 -2.98
CA CYS A 471 -9.66 19.52 -4.11
C CYS A 471 -8.50 20.52 -4.01
N CYS A 472 -7.31 19.99 -3.79
CA CYS A 472 -6.08 20.77 -3.71
C CYS A 472 -5.67 21.40 -5.05
N CYS A 473 -6.48 21.28 -6.12
CA CYS A 473 -6.08 21.52 -7.50
C CYS A 473 -6.97 22.51 -8.28
N CYS A 474 -7.91 23.21 -7.65
CA CYS A 474 -8.87 24.05 -8.40
C CYS A 474 -8.55 25.55 -8.33
N ASN A 475 -7.29 25.95 -8.60
CA ASN A 475 -7.06 27.23 -9.26
C ASN A 475 -6.82 26.90 -10.74
N GLU A 476 -7.41 27.66 -11.66
CA GLU A 476 -7.06 27.61 -13.08
C GLU A 476 -5.61 28.02 -13.25
N VAL A 477 -4.73 27.05 -13.04
CA VAL A 477 -3.30 27.21 -13.30
C VAL A 477 -3.11 26.94 -14.78
N ALA A 478 -2.43 27.84 -15.49
CA ALA A 478 -2.06 27.63 -16.89
C ALA A 478 -1.36 26.27 -17.02
N VAL A 479 -1.88 25.39 -17.87
CA VAL A 479 -1.33 24.06 -18.09
C VAL A 479 -0.29 24.16 -19.20
N ALA A 480 0.98 23.90 -18.87
CA ALA A 480 2.08 23.86 -19.85
C ALA A 480 2.34 22.43 -20.36
N VAL A 481 2.11 21.42 -19.52
CA VAL A 481 2.27 19.99 -19.86
C VAL A 481 1.11 19.22 -19.25
N SER A 482 0.55 18.25 -19.99
CA SER A 482 -0.47 17.32 -19.51
C SER A 482 -0.14 15.88 -19.85
N ALA A 483 -0.53 14.96 -18.98
CA ALA A 483 -0.43 13.51 -19.17
C ALA A 483 -1.62 12.83 -18.50
N PRO A 484 -1.96 11.58 -18.87
CA PRO A 484 -2.90 10.79 -18.10
C PRO A 484 -2.46 10.69 -16.63
N LYS A 485 -3.39 10.93 -15.72
CA LYS A 485 -3.11 10.88 -14.29
C LYS A 485 -2.93 9.44 -13.81
N LEU A 486 -1.99 9.23 -12.90
CA LEU A 486 -1.85 7.98 -12.18
C LEU A 486 -2.76 8.03 -10.94
N GLU A 487 -3.94 7.42 -11.05
CA GLU A 487 -4.94 7.45 -9.99
C GLU A 487 -4.45 6.76 -8.72
N GLN A 488 -4.46 7.49 -7.62
CA GLN A 488 -4.15 6.94 -6.31
C GLN A 488 -5.40 6.27 -5.74
N VAL A 489 -5.30 4.99 -5.41
CA VAL A 489 -6.45 4.14 -5.08
C VAL A 489 -6.18 3.30 -3.83
N ARG A 490 -7.24 2.96 -3.10
CA ARG A 490 -7.17 2.02 -1.99
C ARG A 490 -7.97 0.75 -2.33
N ALA A 491 -7.35 -0.40 -2.08
CA ALA A 491 -7.96 -1.70 -2.33
C ALA A 491 -9.28 -1.91 -1.55
N ALA A 492 -9.41 -1.28 -0.39
CA ALA A 492 -10.61 -1.35 0.45
C ALA A 492 -11.80 -0.50 -0.06
N GLU A 493 -11.55 0.50 -0.90
CA GLU A 493 -12.51 1.55 -1.23
C GLU A 493 -13.84 1.04 -1.82
N PRO A 494 -13.88 0.07 -2.75
CA PRO A 494 -15.15 -0.47 -3.25
C PRO A 494 -15.97 -1.15 -2.16
N PHE A 495 -15.31 -1.91 -1.29
CA PHE A 495 -15.96 -2.60 -0.16
C PHE A 495 -16.47 -1.60 0.90
N GLU A 496 -15.74 -0.53 1.13
CA GLU A 496 -16.15 0.57 2.01
C GLU A 496 -17.38 1.29 1.46
N LYS A 497 -17.40 1.60 0.17
CA LYS A 497 -18.57 2.20 -0.49
C LYS A 497 -19.81 1.34 -0.32
N MET A 498 -19.69 0.03 -0.51
CA MET A 498 -20.76 -0.93 -0.32
C MET A 498 -21.28 -0.93 1.12
N ARG A 499 -20.40 -1.06 2.12
CA ARG A 499 -20.80 -1.04 3.54
C ARG A 499 -21.35 0.31 3.99
N ASN A 500 -20.80 1.41 3.49
CA ASN A 500 -21.31 2.75 3.78
C ASN A 500 -22.73 2.96 3.23
N ALA A 501 -23.06 2.40 2.06
CA ALA A 501 -24.42 2.43 1.52
C ALA A 501 -25.41 1.66 2.43
N VAL A 502 -24.99 0.54 3.00
CA VAL A 502 -25.79 -0.22 3.97
C VAL A 502 -26.02 0.59 5.26
N TRP A 503 -24.98 1.28 5.77
CA TRP A 503 -25.12 2.12 6.96
C TRP A 503 -25.97 3.39 6.74
N ALA A 504 -26.07 3.86 5.50
CA ALA A 504 -26.91 4.99 5.13
C ALA A 504 -28.38 4.59 4.89
N ALA A 505 -28.70 3.31 4.78
CA ALA A 505 -30.04 2.81 4.60
C ALA A 505 -30.87 2.96 5.88
N GLU A 506 -32.18 3.21 5.75
CA GLU A 506 -33.10 3.33 6.89
C GLU A 506 -33.13 2.05 7.75
N LYS A 507 -33.07 0.91 7.08
CA LYS A 507 -33.02 -0.42 7.70
C LYS A 507 -31.86 -1.23 7.13
N ARG A 508 -31.10 -1.87 8.00
CA ARG A 508 -30.04 -2.77 7.61
C ARG A 508 -30.65 -4.04 6.99
N PRO A 509 -30.25 -4.45 5.78
CA PRO A 509 -30.80 -5.63 5.12
C PRO A 509 -30.40 -6.90 5.89
N GLN A 510 -31.37 -7.82 6.01
CA GLN A 510 -31.23 -9.03 6.82
C GLN A 510 -31.13 -10.28 5.97
N ILE A 511 -30.29 -11.21 6.40
CA ILE A 511 -30.12 -12.54 5.84
C ILE A 511 -30.51 -13.58 6.88
N PHE A 512 -31.48 -14.42 6.54
CA PHE A 512 -31.85 -15.58 7.36
C PHE A 512 -31.07 -16.81 6.90
N LEU A 513 -30.34 -17.46 7.80
CA LEU A 513 -29.67 -18.74 7.50
C LEU A 513 -30.66 -19.89 7.75
N ALA A 514 -31.13 -20.52 6.70
CA ALA A 514 -31.91 -21.77 6.79
C ALA A 514 -30.95 -22.94 7.00
N ASN A 515 -30.50 -23.11 8.24
CA ASN A 515 -29.56 -24.16 8.66
C ASN A 515 -30.29 -25.51 8.73
N MET A 516 -30.04 -26.43 7.77
CA MET A 516 -30.78 -27.67 7.65
C MET A 516 -30.00 -28.84 8.21
N GLY A 517 -30.68 -29.62 9.03
CA GLY A 517 -30.14 -30.83 9.69
C GLY A 517 -29.29 -30.54 10.95
N PRO A 518 -28.61 -31.54 11.50
CA PRO A 518 -27.76 -31.37 12.68
C PRO A 518 -26.56 -30.49 12.42
N VAL A 519 -25.97 -29.90 13.47
CA VAL A 519 -24.85 -28.95 13.42
C VAL A 519 -23.73 -29.38 12.47
N ARG A 520 -23.35 -30.67 12.48
CA ARG A 520 -22.31 -31.23 11.60
C ARG A 520 -22.62 -31.09 10.10
N GLN A 521 -23.89 -30.96 9.70
CA GLN A 521 -24.30 -30.83 8.30
C GLN A 521 -24.31 -29.37 7.83
N HIS A 522 -24.72 -28.41 8.65
CA HIS A 522 -24.90 -27.03 8.22
C HIS A 522 -23.80 -26.09 8.68
N LYS A 523 -23.10 -26.38 9.80
CA LYS A 523 -22.17 -25.42 10.45
C LYS A 523 -21.13 -24.82 9.48
N ALA A 524 -20.44 -25.67 8.71
CA ALA A 524 -19.41 -25.20 7.77
C ALA A 524 -19.96 -24.24 6.69
N ARG A 525 -21.19 -24.53 6.20
CA ARG A 525 -21.86 -23.67 5.20
C ARG A 525 -22.42 -22.39 5.82
N ALA A 526 -22.93 -22.48 7.05
CA ALA A 526 -23.41 -21.33 7.80
C ALA A 526 -22.27 -20.35 8.11
N ASP A 527 -21.12 -20.84 8.59
CA ASP A 527 -19.94 -20.01 8.88
C ASP A 527 -19.36 -19.37 7.60
N PHE A 528 -19.31 -20.15 6.51
CA PHE A 528 -18.91 -19.62 5.21
C PHE A 528 -19.85 -18.51 4.74
N SER A 529 -21.17 -18.71 4.86
CA SER A 529 -22.19 -17.73 4.48
C SER A 529 -22.09 -16.45 5.32
N THR A 530 -21.94 -16.59 6.63
CA THR A 530 -21.73 -15.44 7.54
C THR A 530 -20.54 -14.60 7.09
N GLY A 531 -19.35 -15.22 6.95
CA GLY A 531 -18.16 -14.48 6.52
C GLY A 531 -18.22 -13.98 5.07
N PHE A 532 -19.09 -14.54 4.22
CA PHE A 532 -19.30 -14.05 2.86
C PHE A 532 -20.16 -12.77 2.84
N PHE A 533 -21.20 -12.72 3.66
CA PHE A 533 -22.15 -11.62 3.68
C PHE A 533 -21.78 -10.50 4.66
N ASP A 534 -20.95 -10.78 5.68
CA ASP A 534 -20.33 -9.74 6.51
C ASP A 534 -19.56 -8.71 5.67
N VAL A 535 -18.97 -9.15 4.55
CA VAL A 535 -18.30 -8.26 3.57
C VAL A 535 -19.26 -7.21 3.00
N GLY A 536 -20.51 -7.59 2.77
CA GLY A 536 -21.58 -6.68 2.31
C GLY A 536 -22.21 -5.83 3.40
N GLY A 537 -21.94 -6.14 4.66
CA GLY A 537 -22.54 -5.43 5.80
C GLY A 537 -23.96 -5.88 6.15
N PHE A 538 -24.40 -7.03 5.70
CA PHE A 538 -25.71 -7.59 6.04
C PHE A 538 -25.81 -7.96 7.53
N GLU A 539 -27.02 -7.95 8.08
CA GLU A 539 -27.32 -8.52 9.38
C GLU A 539 -27.68 -10.00 9.24
N ILE A 540 -26.94 -10.87 9.92
CA ILE A 540 -27.11 -12.32 9.79
C ILE A 540 -27.98 -12.84 10.92
N LEU A 541 -29.15 -13.43 10.56
CA LEU A 541 -30.05 -14.10 11.49
C LEU A 541 -29.72 -15.59 11.48
N SER A 542 -28.86 -16.01 12.43
CA SER A 542 -28.46 -17.41 12.60
C SER A 542 -29.35 -18.14 13.63
N ASN A 543 -29.33 -19.47 13.56
CA ASN A 543 -30.15 -20.35 14.44
C ASN A 543 -29.44 -21.69 14.69
N ALA A 544 -30.00 -22.49 15.57
CA ALA A 544 -29.47 -23.79 15.94
C ALA A 544 -29.69 -24.92 14.89
N GLY A 545 -30.45 -24.62 13.83
CA GLY A 545 -30.77 -25.54 12.75
C GLY A 545 -32.19 -26.14 12.84
N PHE A 546 -32.71 -26.53 11.67
CA PHE A 546 -34.06 -27.08 11.50
C PHE A 546 -34.02 -28.56 11.12
N LYS A 547 -34.95 -29.34 11.67
CA LYS A 547 -35.03 -30.77 11.39
C LYS A 547 -35.67 -31.09 10.04
N ASP A 548 -36.59 -30.22 9.58
CA ASP A 548 -37.35 -30.41 8.36
C ASP A 548 -37.64 -29.12 7.62
N VAL A 549 -38.10 -29.21 6.38
CA VAL A 549 -38.40 -28.11 5.50
C VAL A 549 -39.55 -27.22 6.00
N PRO A 550 -40.67 -27.75 6.51
CA PRO A 550 -41.76 -26.90 7.00
C PRO A 550 -41.32 -25.96 8.14
N ALA A 551 -40.59 -26.47 9.13
CA ALA A 551 -40.11 -25.66 10.26
C ALA A 551 -39.13 -24.54 9.78
N ALA A 552 -38.26 -24.87 8.82
CA ALA A 552 -37.33 -23.87 8.24
C ALA A 552 -38.07 -22.80 7.43
N ALA A 553 -39.07 -23.20 6.64
CA ALA A 553 -39.88 -22.29 5.85
C ALA A 553 -40.70 -21.35 6.74
N GLU A 554 -41.36 -21.86 7.78
CA GLU A 554 -42.13 -21.09 8.77
C GLU A 554 -41.22 -20.04 9.44
N ALA A 555 -40.06 -20.46 9.96
CA ALA A 555 -39.13 -19.57 10.60
C ALA A 555 -38.56 -18.49 9.65
N ALA A 556 -38.24 -18.86 8.42
CA ALA A 556 -37.79 -17.90 7.39
C ALA A 556 -38.89 -16.89 7.03
N LEU A 557 -40.12 -17.34 6.89
CA LEU A 557 -41.28 -16.46 6.60
C LEU A 557 -41.66 -15.56 7.77
N ALA A 558 -41.50 -16.04 9.01
CA ALA A 558 -41.72 -15.26 10.21
C ALA A 558 -40.61 -14.20 10.44
N SER A 559 -39.43 -14.43 9.88
CA SER A 559 -38.35 -13.45 9.91
C SER A 559 -38.65 -12.24 9.02
N SER A 560 -38.00 -11.12 9.33
CA SER A 560 -38.06 -9.91 8.49
C SER A 560 -36.97 -9.89 7.40
N ALA A 561 -36.29 -11.01 7.18
CA ALA A 561 -35.19 -11.10 6.23
C ALA A 561 -35.69 -11.06 4.76
N GLU A 562 -35.02 -10.26 3.97
CA GLU A 562 -35.23 -10.14 2.53
C GLU A 562 -34.52 -11.26 1.74
N ILE A 563 -33.55 -11.90 2.37
CA ILE A 563 -32.70 -12.93 1.76
C ILE A 563 -32.68 -14.17 2.68
N VAL A 564 -32.83 -15.35 2.08
CA VAL A 564 -32.73 -16.64 2.77
C VAL A 564 -31.59 -17.45 2.18
N VAL A 565 -30.65 -17.91 3.02
CA VAL A 565 -29.51 -18.73 2.59
C VAL A 565 -29.68 -20.16 3.08
N ILE A 566 -29.77 -21.11 2.17
CA ILE A 566 -29.91 -22.53 2.51
C ILE A 566 -28.52 -23.12 2.80
N CYS A 567 -28.32 -23.63 4.00
CA CYS A 567 -27.06 -24.19 4.48
C CYS A 567 -27.23 -25.65 4.89
N SER A 568 -26.59 -26.58 4.17
CA SER A 568 -26.48 -28.01 4.50
C SER A 568 -25.35 -28.67 3.71
N THR A 569 -25.31 -30.00 3.64
CA THR A 569 -24.35 -30.75 2.82
C THR A 569 -24.90 -31.02 1.41
N ASP A 570 -24.00 -31.21 0.42
CA ASP A 570 -24.37 -31.35 -0.99
C ASP A 570 -25.30 -32.56 -1.26
N ASP A 571 -25.17 -33.66 -0.49
CA ASP A 571 -26.01 -34.85 -0.57
C ASP A 571 -27.44 -34.64 -0.07
N THR A 572 -27.67 -33.64 0.76
CA THR A 572 -29.01 -33.30 1.28
C THR A 572 -29.76 -32.32 0.37
N TYR A 573 -29.06 -31.48 -0.38
CA TYR A 573 -29.65 -30.42 -1.20
C TYR A 573 -30.74 -30.90 -2.19
N PRO A 574 -30.59 -32.01 -2.91
CA PRO A 574 -31.66 -32.49 -3.82
C PRO A 574 -33.01 -32.73 -3.14
N LYS A 575 -32.98 -33.05 -1.85
CA LYS A 575 -34.20 -33.35 -1.07
C LYS A 575 -34.85 -32.11 -0.46
N ILE A 576 -34.05 -31.11 -0.09
CA ILE A 576 -34.52 -29.96 0.70
C ILE A 576 -34.67 -28.67 -0.12
N VAL A 577 -33.77 -28.40 -1.09
CA VAL A 577 -33.73 -27.14 -1.79
C VAL A 577 -34.99 -26.84 -2.59
N PRO A 578 -35.52 -27.77 -3.45
CA PRO A 578 -36.71 -27.45 -4.23
C PRO A 578 -37.93 -27.16 -3.34
N ALA A 579 -38.19 -28.01 -2.35
CA ALA A 579 -39.35 -27.86 -1.47
C ALA A 579 -39.27 -26.57 -0.61
N LEU A 580 -38.10 -26.29 -0.02
CA LEU A 580 -37.90 -25.07 0.80
C LEU A 580 -38.03 -23.81 -0.05
N THR A 581 -37.38 -23.78 -1.22
CA THR A 581 -37.43 -22.64 -2.14
C THR A 581 -38.85 -22.35 -2.61
N GLN A 582 -39.60 -23.39 -3.02
CA GLN A 582 -41.00 -23.26 -3.44
C GLN A 582 -41.88 -22.74 -2.31
N ALA A 583 -41.72 -23.26 -1.08
CA ALA A 583 -42.49 -22.78 0.08
C ALA A 583 -42.24 -21.31 0.37
N ILE A 584 -40.98 -20.83 0.30
CA ILE A 584 -40.63 -19.42 0.50
C ILE A 584 -41.18 -18.56 -0.65
N LYS A 585 -40.96 -18.95 -1.91
CA LYS A 585 -41.38 -18.18 -3.08
C LYS A 585 -42.89 -18.09 -3.25
N ALA A 586 -43.62 -19.15 -2.85
CA ALA A 586 -45.08 -19.12 -2.88
C ALA A 586 -45.67 -18.12 -1.89
N ALA A 587 -45.07 -17.96 -0.71
CA ALA A 587 -45.55 -17.05 0.33
C ALA A 587 -45.00 -15.62 0.16
N LYS A 588 -43.72 -15.49 -0.23
CA LYS A 588 -43.01 -14.20 -0.43
C LYS A 588 -42.17 -14.26 -1.72
N PRO A 589 -42.77 -14.00 -2.90
CA PRO A 589 -42.09 -14.13 -4.20
C PRO A 589 -40.84 -13.25 -4.36
N GLN A 590 -40.78 -12.10 -3.69
CA GLN A 590 -39.66 -11.15 -3.74
C GLN A 590 -38.45 -11.57 -2.90
N THR A 591 -38.61 -12.52 -1.96
CA THR A 591 -37.50 -12.99 -1.12
C THR A 591 -36.43 -13.65 -1.99
N GLN A 592 -35.18 -13.23 -1.83
CA GLN A 592 -34.07 -13.83 -2.54
C GLN A 592 -33.64 -15.12 -1.85
N VAL A 593 -33.59 -16.21 -2.60
CA VAL A 593 -33.14 -17.52 -2.09
C VAL A 593 -31.76 -17.83 -2.63
N VAL A 594 -30.81 -18.00 -1.73
CA VAL A 594 -29.40 -18.26 -2.04
C VAL A 594 -29.02 -19.66 -1.54
N LEU A 595 -28.25 -20.41 -2.32
CA LEU A 595 -27.73 -21.71 -1.92
C LEU A 595 -26.24 -21.60 -1.53
N ALA A 596 -25.89 -22.04 -0.33
CA ALA A 596 -24.50 -22.16 0.13
C ALA A 596 -23.85 -23.43 -0.42
N GLY A 597 -23.44 -23.41 -1.68
CA GLY A 597 -22.85 -24.53 -2.43
C GLY A 597 -23.01 -24.31 -3.93
N TYR A 598 -22.38 -25.18 -4.73
CA TYR A 598 -22.53 -25.20 -6.18
C TYR A 598 -22.54 -26.65 -6.69
N PRO A 599 -23.59 -27.40 -6.40
CA PRO A 599 -23.72 -28.79 -6.85
C PRO A 599 -24.02 -28.81 -8.35
N THR A 600 -23.01 -29.02 -9.17
CA THR A 600 -23.02 -28.86 -10.64
C THR A 600 -24.17 -29.60 -11.32
N ASP A 601 -24.49 -30.80 -10.83
CA ASP A 601 -25.53 -31.70 -11.41
C ASP A 601 -26.96 -31.21 -11.17
N TYR A 602 -27.15 -30.27 -10.22
CA TYR A 602 -28.50 -29.82 -9.80
C TYR A 602 -28.71 -28.31 -9.98
N VAL A 603 -27.71 -27.56 -10.48
CA VAL A 603 -27.78 -26.09 -10.59
C VAL A 603 -29.01 -25.65 -11.39
N GLU A 604 -29.25 -26.23 -12.56
CA GLU A 604 -30.39 -25.83 -13.41
C GLU A 604 -31.74 -26.23 -12.78
N ALA A 605 -31.80 -27.37 -12.13
CA ALA A 605 -33.00 -27.79 -11.40
C ALA A 605 -33.32 -26.86 -10.22
N PHE A 606 -32.30 -26.41 -9.51
CA PHE A 606 -32.47 -25.48 -8.38
C PHE A 606 -32.84 -24.07 -8.85
N LYS A 607 -32.28 -23.59 -9.95
CA LYS A 607 -32.73 -22.32 -10.58
C LYS A 607 -34.20 -22.41 -11.00
N ALA A 608 -34.59 -23.52 -11.63
CA ALA A 608 -36.00 -23.76 -12.01
C ALA A 608 -36.95 -23.83 -10.81
N ALA A 609 -36.46 -24.28 -9.64
CA ALA A 609 -37.19 -24.26 -8.38
C ALA A 609 -37.28 -22.87 -7.74
N GLY A 610 -36.53 -21.87 -8.25
CA GLY A 610 -36.53 -20.48 -7.78
C GLY A 610 -35.34 -20.04 -6.94
N VAL A 611 -34.23 -20.81 -6.94
CA VAL A 611 -32.96 -20.35 -6.34
C VAL A 611 -32.39 -19.22 -7.19
N ASP A 612 -32.14 -18.06 -6.58
CA ASP A 612 -31.71 -16.85 -7.26
C ASP A 612 -30.20 -16.76 -7.42
N GLU A 613 -29.41 -17.31 -6.47
CA GLU A 613 -27.96 -17.18 -6.45
C GLU A 613 -27.29 -18.36 -5.72
N PHE A 614 -26.01 -18.60 -6.06
CA PHE A 614 -25.18 -19.64 -5.48
C PHE A 614 -23.89 -19.05 -4.91
N ILE A 615 -23.59 -19.33 -3.65
CA ILE A 615 -22.33 -18.87 -3.03
C ILE A 615 -21.39 -20.04 -2.77
N HIS A 616 -20.15 -19.92 -3.19
CA HIS A 616 -19.12 -20.93 -3.04
C HIS A 616 -17.72 -20.29 -3.08
N ILE A 617 -16.66 -21.06 -2.82
CA ILE A 617 -15.28 -20.57 -2.72
C ILE A 617 -14.74 -19.90 -4.00
N LYS A 618 -15.34 -20.15 -5.16
CA LYS A 618 -14.97 -19.53 -6.44
C LYS A 618 -15.91 -18.38 -6.85
N ALA A 619 -16.97 -18.11 -6.08
CA ALA A 619 -17.89 -17.01 -6.37
C ALA A 619 -17.22 -15.66 -6.20
N ASN A 620 -17.62 -14.67 -7.01
CA ASN A 620 -17.20 -13.29 -6.80
C ASN A 620 -18.00 -12.69 -5.63
N CYS A 621 -17.36 -12.67 -4.44
CA CYS A 621 -18.00 -12.22 -3.21
C CYS A 621 -18.49 -10.77 -3.30
N TYR A 622 -17.70 -9.87 -3.88
CA TYR A 622 -18.09 -8.47 -4.04
C TYR A 622 -19.31 -8.31 -4.98
N ALA A 623 -19.25 -8.95 -6.15
CA ALA A 623 -20.32 -8.84 -7.14
C ALA A 623 -21.65 -9.42 -6.63
N VAL A 624 -21.62 -10.58 -5.95
CA VAL A 624 -22.81 -11.21 -5.37
C VAL A 624 -23.42 -10.32 -4.28
N ASN A 625 -22.59 -9.81 -3.34
CA ASN A 625 -23.08 -8.92 -2.29
C ASN A 625 -23.70 -7.65 -2.89
N LYS A 626 -23.03 -7.03 -3.86
CA LYS A 626 -23.54 -5.83 -4.55
C LYS A 626 -24.86 -6.09 -5.28
N ALA A 627 -24.98 -7.21 -5.98
CA ALA A 627 -26.20 -7.57 -6.69
C ALA A 627 -27.37 -7.82 -5.72
N LEU A 628 -27.14 -8.48 -4.60
CA LEU A 628 -28.17 -8.73 -3.60
C LEU A 628 -28.58 -7.43 -2.89
N LEU A 629 -27.65 -6.53 -2.58
CA LEU A 629 -27.98 -5.20 -2.05
C LEU A 629 -28.87 -4.42 -3.00
N ALA A 630 -28.58 -4.43 -4.30
CA ALA A 630 -29.42 -3.77 -5.30
C ALA A 630 -30.84 -4.36 -5.34
N LYS A 631 -30.99 -5.67 -5.21
CA LYS A 631 -32.30 -6.36 -5.18
C LYS A 631 -33.14 -5.98 -3.96
N VAL A 632 -32.50 -5.61 -2.84
CA VAL A 632 -33.20 -5.13 -1.64
C VAL A 632 -33.25 -3.60 -1.54
N GLY A 633 -33.00 -2.89 -2.65
CA GLY A 633 -33.19 -1.44 -2.78
C GLY A 633 -31.98 -0.59 -2.34
N ILE A 634 -30.81 -1.19 -2.10
CA ILE A 634 -29.59 -0.47 -1.71
C ILE A 634 -28.62 -0.41 -2.90
N ASN A 635 -28.43 0.78 -3.46
CA ASN A 635 -27.46 1.03 -4.53
C ASN A 635 -26.08 1.29 -3.93
N ALA A 636 -25.16 0.34 -4.10
CA ALA A 636 -23.82 0.32 -3.51
C ALA A 636 -22.69 0.41 -4.55
#